data_331a4b3bec84fe27936e25230c932bbd
#
_entry.id   331a4b3bec84fe27936e25230c932bbd
#
_cell.length_a   1.000
_cell.length_b   1.000
_cell.length_c   1.000
_cell.angle_alpha   90.00
_cell.angle_beta   90.00
_cell.angle_gamma   90.00
#
_symmetry.space_group_name_H-M   'P 1'
#
loop_
_entity.id
_entity.type
_entity.pdbx_description
1 polymer ?
#
loop_
_entity_poly.entity_id
_entity_poly.type
_entity_poly.pdbx_seq_one_letter_code
_entity_poly.pdbx_strand_id
1 'polypeptide(L)'
;MASFTLKKFPDILSDIPSTTDTSSALLKLARYDGMIEFIPYPEVLTSILFYQESVMSSRLEGTIATITDILNYKVGKNLSERLEKDATEIENYKDALGYCIKEAKDNNFEITNRLIKNIQSIILNNSRGGDKLKGKYKEKQNYIGNKYDGEITYTPVSYLHTEEYMNNLINFINSNTSENPLVKTAIIHAYFELIHPFEDGNGRVGRILIPILLKKYNILSTPYFYISYYFSVNRNKYISALEKISKENDWQTWIDFFIKAIEHQTTVLTNILRQLKEIRKKTEEEISSLKTQFCIPILNFLFKQIKFKTTDFIEKTGINANTSRALLKTLEEKNILEIEEKGTGQSPTIYRFKELYQIVKDISA
;
A
#
# COMPACT_ATOMS: atom_id res chain seq x y z
N MET A 1 -7.10 -14.03 34.98
CA MET A 1 -6.44 -12.85 34.38
C MET A 1 -7.48 -11.75 34.24
N ALA A 2 -7.17 -10.50 34.62
CA ALA A 2 -8.08 -9.39 34.41
C ALA A 2 -8.30 -9.25 32.90
N SER A 3 -9.54 -9.11 32.45
CA SER A 3 -9.83 -8.89 31.01
C SER A 3 -9.28 -7.51 30.61
N PHE A 4 -8.42 -7.46 29.57
CA PHE A 4 -7.99 -6.19 29.02
C PHE A 4 -9.19 -5.39 28.52
N THR A 5 -9.28 -4.15 28.94
CA THR A 5 -10.31 -3.21 28.50
C THR A 5 -9.61 -2.04 27.84
N LEU A 6 -9.87 -1.85 26.55
CA LEU A 6 -9.31 -0.73 25.78
C LEU A 6 -9.87 0.59 26.35
N LYS A 7 -8.99 1.43 26.91
CA LYS A 7 -9.37 2.78 27.35
C LYS A 7 -9.64 3.68 26.15
N LYS A 8 -10.52 4.66 26.29
CA LYS A 8 -10.76 5.70 25.27
C LYS A 8 -9.75 6.84 25.40
N PHE A 9 -9.62 7.64 24.35
CA PHE A 9 -8.91 8.90 24.41
C PHE A 9 -9.75 9.93 25.22
N PRO A 10 -9.11 10.76 26.10
CA PRO A 10 -7.66 10.88 26.28
C PRO A 10 -7.06 9.90 27.31
N ASP A 11 -7.84 9.10 28.04
CA ASP A 11 -7.38 8.32 29.20
C ASP A 11 -6.27 7.32 28.84
N ILE A 12 -6.32 6.76 27.62
CA ILE A 12 -5.30 5.82 27.14
C ILE A 12 -3.90 6.45 27.04
N LEU A 13 -3.81 7.77 26.87
CA LEU A 13 -2.52 8.46 26.74
C LEU A 13 -1.67 8.34 28.01
N SER A 14 -2.28 8.07 29.16
CA SER A 14 -1.54 7.78 30.41
C SER A 14 -0.74 6.47 30.36
N ASP A 15 -1.11 5.55 29.47
CA ASP A 15 -0.44 4.27 29.28
C ASP A 15 0.67 4.36 28.23
N ILE A 16 0.73 5.47 27.47
CA ILE A 16 1.69 5.68 26.40
C ILE A 16 3.00 6.24 26.95
N PRO A 17 4.14 5.67 26.56
CA PRO A 17 5.45 6.20 26.95
C PRO A 17 5.64 7.66 26.53
N SER A 18 6.08 8.51 27.46
CA SER A 18 6.27 9.95 27.20
C SER A 18 7.50 10.28 26.34
N THR A 19 8.45 9.34 26.24
CA THR A 19 9.74 9.57 25.56
C THR A 19 10.08 8.42 24.62
N THR A 20 9.85 8.60 23.33
CA THR A 20 10.36 7.73 22.28
C THR A 20 11.19 8.56 21.30
N ASP A 21 12.44 8.15 21.08
CA ASP A 21 13.27 8.83 20.09
C ASP A 21 12.81 8.50 18.66
N THR A 22 12.33 9.51 17.97
CA THR A 22 11.87 9.43 16.58
C THR A 22 12.77 10.18 15.60
N SER A 23 13.86 10.76 16.09
CA SER A 23 14.72 11.70 15.34
C SER A 23 15.29 11.09 14.07
N SER A 24 15.82 9.86 14.16
CA SER A 24 16.35 9.13 12.98
C SER A 24 15.27 8.81 11.95
N ALA A 25 14.09 8.35 12.39
CA ALA A 25 12.97 8.06 11.50
C ALA A 25 12.44 9.32 10.80
N LEU A 26 12.28 10.43 11.53
CA LEU A 26 11.84 11.71 10.97
C LEU A 26 12.84 12.25 9.95
N LEU A 27 14.16 12.21 10.26
CA LEU A 27 15.18 12.66 9.34
C LEU A 27 15.19 11.86 8.02
N LYS A 28 15.04 10.54 8.12
CA LYS A 28 14.96 9.67 6.93
C LYS A 28 13.69 9.95 6.13
N LEU A 29 12.52 10.10 6.79
CA LEU A 29 11.26 10.44 6.13
C LEU A 29 11.34 11.80 5.41
N ALA A 30 11.91 12.82 6.05
CA ALA A 30 12.07 14.13 5.42
C ALA A 30 12.93 14.08 4.15
N ARG A 31 14.03 13.30 4.18
CA ARG A 31 14.87 13.07 2.99
C ARG A 31 14.12 12.32 1.88
N TYR A 32 13.35 11.32 2.25
CA TYR A 32 12.52 10.54 1.32
C TYR A 32 11.45 11.41 0.68
N ASP A 33 10.73 12.21 1.47
CA ASP A 33 9.70 13.12 1.00
C ASP A 33 10.26 14.16 0.03
N GLY A 34 11.38 14.80 0.38
CA GLY A 34 12.07 15.74 -0.52
C GLY A 34 12.50 15.09 -1.84
N MET A 35 12.85 13.79 -1.85
CA MET A 35 13.14 13.10 -3.10
C MET A 35 11.90 12.94 -3.99
N ILE A 36 10.73 12.67 -3.41
CA ILE A 36 9.46 12.53 -4.14
C ILE A 36 9.00 13.87 -4.69
N GLU A 37 9.11 14.94 -3.91
CA GLU A 37 8.66 16.29 -4.29
C GLU A 37 9.33 16.79 -5.58
N PHE A 38 10.61 16.45 -5.79
CA PHE A 38 11.37 16.84 -6.97
C PHE A 38 11.33 15.84 -8.13
N ILE A 39 10.51 14.79 -8.04
CA ILE A 39 10.32 13.84 -9.14
C ILE A 39 9.21 14.34 -10.07
N PRO A 40 9.49 14.58 -11.37
CA PRO A 40 8.44 14.84 -12.34
C PRO A 40 7.50 13.61 -12.44
N TYR A 41 6.18 13.86 -12.32
CA TYR A 41 5.17 12.79 -12.35
C TYR A 41 5.39 11.69 -11.30
N PRO A 42 5.40 12.02 -10.00
CA PRO A 42 5.70 11.05 -8.94
C PRO A 42 4.76 9.85 -8.95
N GLU A 43 3.50 10.01 -9.36
CA GLU A 43 2.52 8.95 -9.49
C GLU A 43 2.91 7.87 -10.52
N VAL A 44 3.75 8.21 -11.51
CA VAL A 44 4.24 7.26 -12.51
C VAL A 44 5.35 6.40 -11.92
N LEU A 45 6.30 7.02 -11.22
CA LEU A 45 7.41 6.29 -10.60
C LEU A 45 6.97 5.49 -9.37
N THR A 46 6.02 6.00 -8.60
CA THR A 46 5.51 5.32 -7.40
C THR A 46 4.56 4.17 -7.73
N SER A 47 4.15 3.98 -9.00
CA SER A 47 3.25 2.89 -9.39
C SER A 47 3.77 1.50 -8.97
N ILE A 48 5.09 1.28 -9.01
CA ILE A 48 5.74 0.04 -8.54
C ILE A 48 5.58 -0.13 -7.04
N LEU A 49 5.76 0.95 -6.28
CA LEU A 49 5.60 0.93 -4.83
C LEU A 49 4.15 0.64 -4.43
N PHE A 50 3.18 1.09 -5.24
CA PHE A 50 1.78 0.71 -5.07
C PHE A 50 1.55 -0.78 -5.20
N TYR A 51 2.16 -1.41 -6.22
CA TYR A 51 2.05 -2.87 -6.38
C TYR A 51 2.70 -3.60 -5.23
N GLN A 52 3.91 -3.19 -4.81
CA GLN A 52 4.58 -3.78 -3.67
C GLN A 52 3.72 -3.70 -2.41
N GLU A 53 3.20 -2.52 -2.09
CA GLU A 53 2.34 -2.33 -0.91
C GLU A 53 1.08 -3.20 -0.99
N SER A 54 0.39 -3.20 -2.14
CA SER A 54 -0.86 -3.96 -2.31
C SER A 54 -0.64 -5.46 -2.16
N VAL A 55 0.46 -5.99 -2.72
CA VAL A 55 0.83 -7.41 -2.58
C VAL A 55 1.24 -7.73 -1.15
N MET A 56 2.12 -6.93 -0.53
CA MET A 56 2.62 -7.20 0.82
C MET A 56 1.55 -7.05 1.90
N SER A 57 0.67 -6.06 1.76
CA SER A 57 -0.47 -5.90 2.65
C SER A 57 -1.46 -7.06 2.54
N SER A 58 -1.76 -7.51 1.32
CA SER A 58 -2.64 -8.65 1.10
C SER A 58 -2.00 -9.97 1.54
N ARG A 59 -0.68 -10.13 1.41
CA ARG A 59 0.08 -11.30 1.90
C ARG A 59 -0.05 -11.47 3.42
N LEU A 60 -0.08 -10.38 4.19
CA LEU A 60 -0.34 -10.43 5.64
C LEU A 60 -1.70 -11.06 5.96
N GLU A 61 -2.68 -10.93 5.08
CA GLU A 61 -4.03 -11.51 5.21
C GLU A 61 -4.14 -12.93 4.61
N GLY A 62 -3.07 -13.44 3.98
CA GLY A 62 -2.98 -14.82 3.49
C GLY A 62 -3.11 -14.99 1.98
N THR A 63 -3.04 -13.92 1.18
CA THR A 63 -2.87 -14.08 -0.28
C THR A 63 -1.47 -14.61 -0.59
N ILE A 64 -1.36 -15.36 -1.68
CA ILE A 64 -0.09 -15.95 -2.14
C ILE A 64 0.38 -15.36 -3.48
N ALA A 65 -0.46 -14.58 -4.16
CA ALA A 65 -0.10 -13.98 -5.43
C ALA A 65 1.08 -13.01 -5.29
N THR A 66 1.95 -13.06 -6.27
CA THR A 66 3.12 -12.18 -6.41
C THR A 66 2.81 -10.99 -7.32
N ILE A 67 3.69 -9.99 -7.36
CA ILE A 67 3.56 -8.88 -8.34
C ILE A 67 3.60 -9.44 -9.78
N THR A 68 4.40 -10.48 -10.04
CA THR A 68 4.44 -11.14 -11.35
C THR A 68 3.09 -11.75 -11.73
N ASP A 69 2.38 -12.37 -10.77
CA ASP A 69 1.03 -12.91 -11.02
C ASP A 69 0.03 -11.79 -11.35
N ILE A 70 0.12 -10.64 -10.66
CA ILE A 70 -0.70 -9.48 -10.99
C ILE A 70 -0.41 -8.94 -12.40
N LEU A 71 0.86 -8.86 -12.78
CA LEU A 71 1.24 -8.43 -14.13
C LEU A 71 0.76 -9.44 -15.19
N ASN A 72 0.76 -10.75 -14.88
CA ASN A 72 0.20 -11.79 -15.73
C ASN A 72 -1.33 -11.66 -15.86
N TYR A 73 -2.02 -11.47 -14.75
CA TYR A 73 -3.46 -11.24 -14.71
C TYR A 73 -3.87 -10.05 -15.60
N LYS A 74 -3.15 -8.95 -15.51
CA LYS A 74 -3.43 -7.72 -16.29
C LYS A 74 -3.30 -7.88 -17.80
N VAL A 75 -2.40 -8.72 -18.24
CA VAL A 75 -2.28 -9.05 -19.68
C VAL A 75 -3.18 -10.22 -20.10
N GLY A 76 -4.09 -10.67 -19.22
CA GLY A 76 -5.08 -11.70 -19.49
C GLY A 76 -4.49 -13.09 -19.65
N LYS A 77 -3.37 -13.40 -18.96
CA LYS A 77 -2.88 -14.78 -18.85
C LYS A 77 -3.79 -15.55 -17.90
N ASN A 78 -4.05 -16.79 -18.24
CA ASN A 78 -4.83 -17.70 -17.38
C ASN A 78 -4.07 -17.97 -16.09
N LEU A 79 -4.71 -17.69 -14.98
CA LEU A 79 -4.24 -18.03 -13.63
C LEU A 79 -5.15 -19.11 -13.03
N SER A 80 -4.70 -19.74 -11.96
CA SER A 80 -5.61 -20.59 -11.17
C SER A 80 -6.69 -19.72 -10.52
N GLU A 81 -7.85 -20.29 -10.26
CA GLU A 81 -8.98 -19.60 -9.60
C GLU A 81 -8.56 -18.89 -8.29
N ARG A 82 -7.66 -19.52 -7.53
CA ARG A 82 -7.10 -18.93 -6.31
C ARG A 82 -6.31 -17.67 -6.60
N LEU A 83 -5.39 -17.70 -7.58
CA LEU A 83 -4.57 -16.55 -7.96
C LEU A 83 -5.39 -15.43 -8.58
N GLU A 84 -6.47 -15.72 -9.30
CA GLU A 84 -7.39 -14.69 -9.81
C GLU A 84 -8.12 -13.97 -8.68
N LYS A 85 -8.58 -14.72 -7.65
CA LYS A 85 -9.16 -14.12 -6.45
C LYS A 85 -8.16 -13.27 -5.69
N ASP A 86 -6.93 -13.76 -5.51
CA ASP A 86 -5.84 -13.00 -4.89
C ASP A 86 -5.52 -11.72 -5.69
N ALA A 87 -5.47 -11.81 -7.03
CA ALA A 87 -5.24 -10.66 -7.90
C ALA A 87 -6.34 -9.61 -7.76
N THR A 88 -7.59 -10.04 -7.67
CA THR A 88 -8.73 -9.14 -7.41
C THR A 88 -8.59 -8.41 -6.08
N GLU A 89 -8.22 -9.10 -5.01
CA GLU A 89 -8.00 -8.49 -3.68
C GLU A 89 -6.87 -7.46 -3.71
N ILE A 90 -5.79 -7.75 -4.43
CA ILE A 90 -4.63 -6.85 -4.58
C ILE A 90 -4.98 -5.60 -5.40
N GLU A 91 -5.72 -5.74 -6.50
CA GLU A 91 -6.20 -4.59 -7.28
C GLU A 91 -7.18 -3.74 -6.47
N ASN A 92 -8.10 -4.35 -5.70
CA ASN A 92 -8.98 -3.61 -4.81
C ASN A 92 -8.21 -2.80 -3.75
N TYR A 93 -7.16 -3.37 -3.18
CA TYR A 93 -6.30 -2.64 -2.24
C TYR A 93 -5.63 -1.44 -2.90
N LYS A 94 -5.12 -1.62 -4.11
CA LYS A 94 -4.55 -0.55 -4.92
C LYS A 94 -5.58 0.54 -5.23
N ASP A 95 -6.81 0.18 -5.59
CA ASP A 95 -7.88 1.13 -5.85
C ASP A 95 -8.26 1.91 -4.58
N ALA A 96 -8.28 1.25 -3.42
CA ALA A 96 -8.50 1.89 -2.13
C ALA A 96 -7.40 2.90 -1.78
N LEU A 97 -6.11 2.57 -2.03
CA LEU A 97 -5.01 3.53 -1.91
C LEU A 97 -5.20 4.73 -2.85
N GLY A 98 -5.53 4.48 -4.11
CA GLY A 98 -5.78 5.54 -5.09
C GLY A 98 -6.95 6.45 -4.69
N TYR A 99 -8.00 5.89 -4.12
CA TYR A 99 -9.12 6.64 -3.54
C TYR A 99 -8.63 7.55 -2.39
N CYS A 100 -7.87 7.00 -1.45
CA CYS A 100 -7.34 7.76 -0.32
C CYS A 100 -6.42 8.92 -0.74
N ILE A 101 -5.57 8.71 -1.75
CA ILE A 101 -4.69 9.77 -2.28
C ILE A 101 -5.51 10.91 -2.88
N LYS A 102 -6.63 10.61 -3.54
CA LYS A 102 -7.52 11.64 -4.08
C LYS A 102 -8.21 12.44 -2.96
N GLU A 103 -8.71 11.75 -1.93
CA GLU A 103 -9.33 12.39 -0.77
C GLU A 103 -8.33 13.27 0.01
N ALA A 104 -7.06 12.83 0.10
CA ALA A 104 -5.99 13.54 0.79
C ALA A 104 -5.29 14.63 -0.05
N LYS A 105 -5.85 15.06 -1.18
CA LYS A 105 -5.27 16.17 -1.99
C LYS A 105 -5.31 17.51 -1.27
N ASP A 106 -6.37 17.78 -0.54
CA ASP A 106 -6.46 18.96 0.31
C ASP A 106 -5.61 18.76 1.57
N ASN A 107 -4.80 19.75 1.95
CA ASN A 107 -3.99 19.69 3.16
C ASN A 107 -4.84 19.72 4.44
N ASN A 108 -6.06 20.24 4.37
CA ASN A 108 -7.00 20.33 5.49
C ASN A 108 -8.03 19.18 5.50
N PHE A 109 -7.77 18.07 4.78
CA PHE A 109 -8.70 16.97 4.77
C PHE A 109 -8.86 16.33 6.17
N GLU A 110 -10.06 15.85 6.43
CA GLU A 110 -10.38 15.18 7.69
C GLU A 110 -10.55 13.66 7.48
N ILE A 111 -10.07 12.91 8.45
CA ILE A 111 -10.39 11.48 8.53
C ILE A 111 -11.80 11.37 9.14
N THR A 112 -12.69 10.68 8.45
CA THR A 112 -14.08 10.51 8.84
C THR A 112 -14.50 9.04 8.82
N ASN A 113 -15.57 8.70 9.55
CA ASN A 113 -16.18 7.37 9.44
C ASN A 113 -16.53 7.00 8.01
N ARG A 114 -17.00 7.97 7.21
CA ARG A 114 -17.33 7.77 5.80
C ARG A 114 -16.10 7.37 4.99
N LEU A 115 -14.99 8.05 5.19
CA LEU A 115 -13.72 7.73 4.51
C LEU A 115 -13.29 6.29 4.83
N ILE A 116 -13.25 5.93 6.12
CA ILE A 116 -12.82 4.61 6.59
C ILE A 116 -13.75 3.50 6.06
N LYS A 117 -15.07 3.72 6.09
CA LYS A 117 -16.08 2.79 5.55
C LYS A 117 -15.95 2.62 4.03
N ASN A 118 -15.70 3.70 3.29
CA ASN A 118 -15.49 3.65 1.85
C ASN A 118 -14.21 2.87 1.48
N ILE A 119 -13.10 3.09 2.22
CA ILE A 119 -11.87 2.31 2.03
C ILE A 119 -12.16 0.80 2.16
N GLN A 120 -12.82 0.40 3.24
CA GLN A 120 -13.18 -1.00 3.46
C GLN A 120 -14.11 -1.55 2.37
N SER A 121 -15.09 -0.77 1.94
CA SER A 121 -16.01 -1.18 0.87
C SER A 121 -15.28 -1.45 -0.45
N ILE A 122 -14.28 -0.61 -0.80
CA ILE A 122 -13.46 -0.80 -2.00
C ILE A 122 -12.61 -2.07 -1.86
N ILE A 123 -11.97 -2.28 -0.71
CA ILE A 123 -11.14 -3.46 -0.42
C ILE A 123 -11.92 -4.77 -0.61
N LEU A 124 -13.18 -4.80 -0.21
CA LEU A 124 -14.02 -6.02 -0.29
C LEU A 124 -14.79 -6.16 -1.62
N ASN A 125 -14.55 -5.31 -2.60
CA ASN A 125 -15.30 -5.38 -3.85
C ASN A 125 -14.95 -6.66 -4.62
N ASN A 126 -15.97 -7.53 -4.86
CA ASN A 126 -15.82 -8.81 -5.57
C ASN A 126 -14.70 -9.74 -5.04
N SER A 127 -14.30 -9.57 -3.76
CA SER A 127 -13.27 -10.38 -3.11
C SER A 127 -13.86 -11.57 -2.34
N ARG A 128 -12.95 -12.42 -1.78
CA ARG A 128 -13.29 -13.52 -0.85
C ARG A 128 -13.91 -13.00 0.43
N GLY A 129 -14.80 -12.36 0.59
CA GLY A 129 -15.48 -11.73 1.74
C GLY A 129 -16.61 -10.84 1.25
N GLY A 130 -16.92 -10.95 -0.04
CA GLY A 130 -17.91 -10.14 -0.70
C GLY A 130 -19.33 -10.27 -0.14
N ASP A 131 -19.62 -11.36 0.58
CA ASP A 131 -20.88 -11.57 1.32
C ASP A 131 -20.88 -10.88 2.69
N LYS A 132 -19.74 -10.35 3.14
CA LYS A 132 -19.62 -9.63 4.40
C LYS A 132 -20.08 -8.18 4.26
N LEU A 133 -20.37 -7.53 5.37
CA LEU A 133 -20.88 -6.16 5.41
C LEU A 133 -19.87 -5.16 4.81
N LYS A 134 -20.12 -4.73 3.55
CA LYS A 134 -19.29 -3.74 2.87
C LYS A 134 -19.62 -2.32 3.36
N GLY A 135 -18.60 -1.58 3.78
CA GLY A 135 -18.75 -0.19 4.21
C GLY A 135 -19.54 -0.02 5.50
N LYS A 136 -19.71 -1.09 6.28
CA LYS A 136 -20.42 -1.07 7.56
C LYS A 136 -19.56 -1.67 8.64
N TYR A 137 -19.69 -1.15 9.85
CA TYR A 137 -19.09 -1.77 11.02
C TYR A 137 -19.75 -3.11 11.32
N LYS A 138 -19.03 -3.96 12.05
CA LYS A 138 -19.47 -5.30 12.44
C LYS A 138 -20.79 -5.24 13.22
N GLU A 139 -21.67 -6.17 12.90
CA GLU A 139 -22.96 -6.36 13.59
C GLU A 139 -22.94 -7.58 14.53
N LYS A 140 -21.82 -8.29 14.57
CA LYS A 140 -21.59 -9.45 15.43
C LYS A 140 -20.18 -9.36 16.04
N GLN A 141 -19.98 -10.05 17.16
CA GLN A 141 -18.67 -10.14 17.77
C GLN A 141 -17.70 -10.89 16.85
N ASN A 142 -16.57 -10.29 16.58
CA ASN A 142 -15.44 -10.91 15.89
C ASN A 142 -14.33 -11.27 16.89
N TYR A 143 -13.45 -12.16 16.48
CA TYR A 143 -12.35 -12.65 17.31
C TYR A 143 -11.08 -12.68 16.48
N ILE A 144 -9.95 -12.37 17.12
CA ILE A 144 -8.62 -12.51 16.54
C ILE A 144 -7.98 -13.73 17.16
N GLY A 145 -7.43 -14.60 16.33
CA GLY A 145 -6.84 -15.83 16.82
C GLY A 145 -6.14 -16.62 15.72
N ASN A 146 -5.60 -17.76 16.11
CA ASN A 146 -4.91 -18.66 15.22
C ASN A 146 -5.95 -19.45 14.39
N LYS A 147 -5.86 -19.33 13.06
CA LYS A 147 -6.76 -20.02 12.13
C LYS A 147 -6.59 -21.55 12.11
N TYR A 148 -5.46 -22.06 12.63
CA TYR A 148 -5.12 -23.51 12.56
C TYR A 148 -5.63 -24.31 13.76
N ASP A 149 -5.62 -23.72 14.95
CA ASP A 149 -6.04 -24.37 16.19
C ASP A 149 -7.32 -23.77 16.79
N GLY A 150 -7.80 -22.67 16.22
CA GLY A 150 -9.01 -21.98 16.68
C GLY A 150 -8.83 -21.22 18.01
N GLU A 151 -7.60 -21.10 18.51
CA GLU A 151 -7.32 -20.37 19.76
C GLU A 151 -7.57 -18.88 19.56
N ILE A 152 -8.45 -18.30 20.39
CA ILE A 152 -8.72 -16.86 20.41
C ILE A 152 -7.61 -16.19 21.21
N THR A 153 -6.81 -15.37 20.55
CA THR A 153 -5.72 -14.61 21.18
C THR A 153 -6.19 -13.26 21.68
N TYR A 154 -7.21 -12.67 21.06
CA TYR A 154 -7.77 -11.39 21.45
C TYR A 154 -9.25 -11.28 21.09
N THR A 155 -10.03 -10.69 21.98
CA THR A 155 -11.44 -10.33 21.76
C THR A 155 -11.54 -8.81 21.59
N PRO A 156 -11.77 -8.30 20.36
CA PRO A 156 -11.89 -6.87 20.08
C PRO A 156 -13.09 -6.23 20.78
N VAL A 157 -13.13 -4.89 20.76
CA VAL A 157 -14.27 -4.10 21.26
C VAL A 157 -15.58 -4.71 20.78
N SER A 158 -16.57 -4.79 21.67
CA SER A 158 -17.90 -5.32 21.36
C SER A 158 -18.53 -4.58 20.18
N TYR A 159 -19.25 -5.31 19.33
CA TYR A 159 -19.96 -4.71 18.20
C TYR A 159 -20.94 -3.60 18.64
N LEU A 160 -21.52 -3.70 19.83
CA LEU A 160 -22.42 -2.69 20.42
C LEU A 160 -21.72 -1.34 20.67
N HIS A 161 -20.41 -1.35 20.89
CA HIS A 161 -19.61 -0.16 21.21
C HIS A 161 -18.67 0.26 20.08
N THR A 162 -18.65 -0.48 18.98
CA THR A 162 -17.72 -0.23 17.87
C THR A 162 -17.81 1.19 17.33
N GLU A 163 -19.01 1.70 17.11
CA GLU A 163 -19.21 3.07 16.58
C GLU A 163 -18.75 4.15 17.57
N GLU A 164 -18.98 3.96 18.87
CA GLU A 164 -18.52 4.85 19.92
C GLU A 164 -16.98 4.95 19.95
N TYR A 165 -16.29 3.79 19.91
CA TYR A 165 -14.83 3.74 19.89
C TYR A 165 -14.24 4.31 18.60
N MET A 166 -14.87 4.08 17.46
CA MET A 166 -14.44 4.66 16.19
C MET A 166 -14.62 6.18 16.16
N ASN A 167 -15.73 6.71 16.70
CA ASN A 167 -15.91 8.16 16.85
C ASN A 167 -14.86 8.78 17.75
N ASN A 168 -14.54 8.13 18.88
CA ASN A 168 -13.49 8.57 19.78
C ASN A 168 -12.11 8.58 19.10
N LEU A 169 -11.76 7.51 18.36
CA LEU A 169 -10.53 7.45 17.57
C LEU A 169 -10.45 8.56 16.53
N ILE A 170 -11.52 8.79 15.76
CA ILE A 170 -11.57 9.81 14.72
C ILE A 170 -11.41 11.22 15.32
N ASN A 171 -12.05 11.50 16.44
CA ASN A 171 -11.87 12.75 17.17
C ASN A 171 -10.40 12.94 17.60
N PHE A 172 -9.75 11.89 18.10
CA PHE A 172 -8.32 11.94 18.42
C PHE A 172 -7.44 12.15 17.19
N ILE A 173 -7.74 11.47 16.07
CA ILE A 173 -7.01 11.67 14.80
C ILE A 173 -7.05 13.14 14.36
N ASN A 174 -8.22 13.77 14.41
CA ASN A 174 -8.42 15.12 13.92
C ASN A 174 -8.09 16.22 14.95
N SER A 175 -7.81 15.84 16.22
CA SER A 175 -7.45 16.80 17.26
C SER A 175 -5.99 17.24 17.14
N ASN A 176 -5.75 18.53 17.52
CA ASN A 176 -4.40 19.03 17.73
C ASN A 176 -3.92 18.61 19.11
N THR A 177 -3.02 17.67 19.18
CA THR A 177 -2.43 17.12 20.39
C THR A 177 -0.93 17.37 20.40
N SER A 178 -0.30 17.29 21.58
CA SER A 178 1.14 17.51 21.76
C SER A 178 1.98 16.26 21.45
N GLU A 179 1.35 15.12 21.16
CA GLU A 179 2.06 13.88 20.86
C GLU A 179 2.91 14.01 19.59
N ASN A 180 4.07 13.38 19.64
CA ASN A 180 4.90 13.24 18.44
C ASN A 180 4.10 12.58 17.30
N PRO A 181 4.05 13.17 16.09
CA PRO A 181 3.21 12.66 15.00
C PRO A 181 3.47 11.21 14.58
N LEU A 182 4.72 10.71 14.68
CA LEU A 182 5.02 9.30 14.40
C LEU A 182 4.47 8.40 15.50
N VAL A 183 4.65 8.78 16.77
CA VAL A 183 4.09 8.07 17.92
C VAL A 183 2.57 8.06 17.83
N LYS A 184 1.96 9.21 17.53
CA LYS A 184 0.51 9.34 17.31
C LYS A 184 0.03 8.40 16.20
N THR A 185 0.75 8.30 15.07
CA THR A 185 0.43 7.37 13.98
C THR A 185 0.51 5.90 14.44
N ALA A 186 1.54 5.55 15.22
CA ALA A 186 1.68 4.21 15.78
C ALA A 186 0.51 3.84 16.70
N ILE A 187 0.14 4.75 17.60
CA ILE A 187 -0.99 4.58 18.53
C ILE A 187 -2.29 4.39 17.75
N ILE A 188 -2.57 5.23 16.77
CA ILE A 188 -3.79 5.17 15.96
C ILE A 188 -3.90 3.81 15.24
N HIS A 189 -2.81 3.35 14.63
CA HIS A 189 -2.81 2.06 13.95
C HIS A 189 -3.12 0.90 14.91
N ALA A 190 -2.43 0.81 16.05
CA ALA A 190 -2.69 -0.23 17.03
C ALA A 190 -4.11 -0.13 17.63
N TYR A 191 -4.55 1.07 17.94
CA TYR A 191 -5.90 1.30 18.48
C TYR A 191 -6.99 0.86 17.49
N PHE A 192 -6.81 1.14 16.20
CA PHE A 192 -7.70 0.67 15.14
C PHE A 192 -7.74 -0.86 15.06
N GLU A 193 -6.57 -1.51 15.12
CA GLU A 193 -6.48 -2.98 15.13
C GLU A 193 -7.13 -3.59 16.40
N LEU A 194 -7.04 -2.93 17.56
CA LEU A 194 -7.69 -3.36 18.80
C LEU A 194 -9.21 -3.17 18.78
N ILE A 195 -9.73 -2.12 18.15
CA ILE A 195 -11.20 -1.98 17.93
C ILE A 195 -11.69 -3.07 16.98
N HIS A 196 -10.92 -3.34 15.91
CA HIS A 196 -11.25 -4.30 14.85
C HIS A 196 -12.68 -4.11 14.31
N PRO A 197 -12.98 -2.92 13.73
CA PRO A 197 -14.35 -2.44 13.55
C PRO A 197 -15.15 -3.18 12.49
N PHE A 198 -14.52 -3.92 11.59
CA PHE A 198 -15.17 -4.60 10.47
C PHE A 198 -15.18 -6.12 10.65
N GLU A 199 -16.05 -6.81 9.91
CA GLU A 199 -16.02 -8.27 9.83
C GLU A 199 -14.80 -8.79 9.05
N ASP A 200 -14.30 -7.99 8.09
CA ASP A 200 -13.11 -8.28 7.27
C ASP A 200 -12.45 -6.98 6.77
N GLY A 201 -11.17 -7.07 6.43
CA GLY A 201 -10.40 -5.98 5.85
C GLY A 201 -9.80 -5.01 6.86
N ASN A 202 -9.87 -5.27 8.17
CA ASN A 202 -9.34 -4.38 9.20
C ASN A 202 -7.86 -4.08 8.99
N GLY A 203 -7.01 -5.09 8.92
CA GLY A 203 -5.57 -4.90 8.75
C GLY A 203 -5.23 -4.13 7.47
N ARG A 204 -5.94 -4.40 6.36
CA ARG A 204 -5.76 -3.67 5.10
C ARG A 204 -6.14 -2.20 5.24
N VAL A 205 -7.27 -1.89 5.87
CA VAL A 205 -7.70 -0.51 6.17
C VAL A 205 -6.69 0.18 7.09
N GLY A 206 -6.30 -0.46 8.20
CA GLY A 206 -5.33 0.08 9.16
C GLY A 206 -4.00 0.46 8.49
N ARG A 207 -3.49 -0.37 7.57
CA ARG A 207 -2.24 -0.08 6.85
C ARG A 207 -2.39 1.03 5.80
N ILE A 208 -3.54 1.15 5.14
CA ILE A 208 -3.85 2.29 4.24
C ILE A 208 -3.90 3.61 5.02
N LEU A 209 -4.35 3.60 6.26
CA LEU A 209 -4.42 4.82 7.07
C LEU A 209 -3.02 5.37 7.41
N ILE A 210 -1.97 4.55 7.49
CA ILE A 210 -0.63 5.00 7.89
C ILE A 210 -0.10 6.13 6.98
N PRO A 211 0.04 5.98 5.65
CA PRO A 211 0.52 7.05 4.79
C PRO A 211 -0.39 8.28 4.80
N ILE A 212 -1.68 8.08 4.97
CA ILE A 212 -2.66 9.18 5.04
C ILE A 212 -2.47 10.00 6.33
N LEU A 213 -2.21 9.34 7.45
CA LEU A 213 -1.91 10.00 8.73
C LEU A 213 -0.58 10.76 8.67
N LEU A 214 0.47 10.16 8.07
CA LEU A 214 1.75 10.84 7.89
C LEU A 214 1.60 12.13 7.06
N LYS A 215 0.74 12.12 6.01
CA LYS A 215 0.41 13.34 5.27
C LYS A 215 -0.42 14.31 6.12
N LYS A 216 -1.45 13.83 6.81
CA LYS A 216 -2.31 14.67 7.66
C LYS A 216 -1.51 15.43 8.72
N TYR A 217 -0.48 14.81 9.26
CA TYR A 217 0.40 15.41 10.27
C TYR A 217 1.60 16.15 9.68
N ASN A 218 1.58 16.45 8.37
CA ASN A 218 2.63 17.18 7.66
C ASN A 218 4.04 16.57 7.78
N ILE A 219 4.13 15.25 7.94
CA ILE A 219 5.41 14.51 7.87
C ILE A 219 5.77 14.22 6.41
N LEU A 220 4.74 14.00 5.58
CA LEU A 220 4.89 13.79 4.14
C LEU A 220 4.07 14.82 3.37
N SER A 221 4.60 15.30 2.27
CA SER A 221 3.89 16.16 1.30
C SER A 221 2.84 15.39 0.51
N THR A 222 3.13 14.10 0.24
CA THR A 222 2.25 13.17 -0.47
C THR A 222 2.20 11.84 0.26
N PRO A 223 1.06 11.09 0.25
CA PRO A 223 0.94 9.84 0.98
C PRO A 223 1.57 8.65 0.23
N TYR A 224 2.80 8.81 -0.29
CA TYR A 224 3.53 7.77 -1.01
C TYR A 224 4.55 7.05 -0.13
N PHE A 225 4.11 6.60 1.02
CA PHE A 225 4.92 5.80 1.94
C PHE A 225 4.21 4.47 2.24
N TYR A 226 4.91 3.34 2.12
CA TYR A 226 4.33 2.01 2.18
C TYR A 226 5.13 1.10 3.10
N ILE A 227 4.50 0.62 4.18
CA ILE A 227 5.16 -0.06 5.30
C ILE A 227 4.96 -1.58 5.29
N SER A 228 4.01 -2.09 4.48
CA SER A 228 3.57 -3.49 4.57
C SER A 228 4.67 -4.49 4.25
N TYR A 229 5.69 -4.13 3.47
CA TYR A 229 6.85 -4.99 3.27
C TYR A 229 7.54 -5.32 4.60
N TYR A 230 7.86 -4.31 5.42
CA TYR A 230 8.50 -4.54 6.71
C TYR A 230 7.62 -5.37 7.65
N PHE A 231 6.32 -5.09 7.70
CA PHE A 231 5.38 -5.85 8.51
C PHE A 231 5.28 -7.31 8.04
N SER A 232 5.28 -7.55 6.72
CA SER A 232 5.20 -8.90 6.13
C SER A 232 6.44 -9.73 6.45
N VAL A 233 7.63 -9.18 6.27
CA VAL A 233 8.91 -9.86 6.57
C VAL A 233 9.07 -10.09 8.09
N ASN A 234 8.54 -9.20 8.93
CA ASN A 234 8.59 -9.30 10.37
C ASN A 234 7.23 -9.68 10.99
N ARG A 235 6.41 -10.49 10.28
CA ARG A 235 5.02 -10.77 10.64
C ARG A 235 4.84 -11.22 12.10
N ASN A 236 5.65 -12.12 12.57
CA ASN A 236 5.55 -12.63 13.94
C ASN A 236 5.83 -11.53 14.98
N LYS A 237 6.80 -10.65 14.72
CA LYS A 237 7.10 -9.51 15.61
C LYS A 237 5.98 -8.47 15.58
N TYR A 238 5.40 -8.22 14.41
CA TYR A 238 4.27 -7.32 14.23
C TYR A 238 3.06 -7.77 15.05
N ILE A 239 2.67 -9.05 14.92
CA ILE A 239 1.55 -9.64 15.66
C ILE A 239 1.86 -9.65 17.17
N SER A 240 3.03 -10.14 17.56
CA SER A 240 3.43 -10.21 18.97
C SER A 240 3.45 -8.84 19.65
N ALA A 241 3.90 -7.78 18.95
CA ALA A 241 3.91 -6.44 19.49
C ALA A 241 2.49 -5.88 19.73
N LEU A 242 1.54 -6.17 18.83
CA LEU A 242 0.13 -5.82 19.03
C LEU A 242 -0.51 -6.64 20.16
N GLU A 243 -0.22 -7.94 20.26
CA GLU A 243 -0.72 -8.80 21.32
C GLU A 243 -0.26 -8.35 22.71
N LYS A 244 0.97 -7.87 22.85
CA LYS A 244 1.51 -7.35 24.12
C LYS A 244 0.71 -6.16 24.64
N ILE A 245 0.15 -5.32 23.78
CA ILE A 245 -0.73 -4.25 24.22
C ILE A 245 -1.93 -4.83 24.96
N SER A 246 -2.61 -5.82 24.39
CA SER A 246 -3.82 -6.40 24.97
C SER A 246 -3.55 -7.33 26.17
N LYS A 247 -2.36 -7.94 26.25
CA LYS A 247 -1.99 -8.88 27.31
C LYS A 247 -1.31 -8.21 28.50
N GLU A 248 -0.47 -7.22 28.23
CA GLU A 248 0.49 -6.65 29.17
C GLU A 248 0.38 -5.11 29.29
N ASN A 249 -0.49 -4.47 28.51
CA ASN A 249 -0.56 -3.00 28.33
C ASN A 249 0.79 -2.40 27.86
N ASP A 250 1.58 -3.20 27.12
CA ASP A 250 2.93 -2.84 26.67
C ASP A 250 2.87 -2.07 25.34
N TRP A 251 2.60 -0.78 25.44
CA TRP A 251 2.63 0.15 24.30
C TRP A 251 4.05 0.46 23.84
N GLN A 252 5.05 0.38 24.73
CA GLN A 252 6.44 0.70 24.38
C GLN A 252 6.97 -0.25 23.32
N THR A 253 6.81 -1.57 23.51
CA THR A 253 7.25 -2.58 22.53
C THR A 253 6.61 -2.34 21.15
N TRP A 254 5.33 -1.97 21.12
CA TRP A 254 4.65 -1.66 19.85
C TRP A 254 5.22 -0.41 19.20
N ILE A 255 5.35 0.68 19.93
CA ILE A 255 5.84 1.96 19.40
C ILE A 255 7.27 1.81 18.88
N ASP A 256 8.15 1.15 19.63
CA ASP A 256 9.52 0.88 19.20
C ASP A 256 9.57 0.04 17.91
N PHE A 257 8.73 -0.98 17.82
CA PHE A 257 8.60 -1.78 16.59
C PHE A 257 8.15 -0.92 15.41
N PHE A 258 7.14 -0.06 15.60
CA PHE A 258 6.58 0.78 14.56
C PHE A 258 7.60 1.84 14.08
N ILE A 259 8.28 2.52 14.99
CA ILE A 259 9.32 3.52 14.64
C ILE A 259 10.46 2.85 13.87
N LYS A 260 10.91 1.68 14.31
CA LYS A 260 11.93 0.89 13.61
C LYS A 260 11.44 0.47 12.21
N ALA A 261 10.16 0.12 12.07
CA ALA A 261 9.57 -0.20 10.78
C ALA A 261 9.58 1.00 9.83
N ILE A 262 9.20 2.18 10.31
CA ILE A 262 9.28 3.44 9.54
C ILE A 262 10.72 3.69 9.09
N GLU A 263 11.66 3.61 10.00
CA GLU A 263 13.08 3.90 9.73
C GLU A 263 13.69 2.96 8.69
N HIS A 264 13.45 1.65 8.84
CA HIS A 264 13.93 0.64 7.91
C HIS A 264 13.27 0.80 6.54
N GLN A 265 11.95 0.89 6.52
CA GLN A 265 11.19 0.97 5.28
C GLN A 265 11.51 2.24 4.48
N THR A 266 11.72 3.36 5.15
CA THR A 266 12.15 4.61 4.49
C THR A 266 13.49 4.42 3.76
N THR A 267 14.42 3.67 4.36
CA THR A 267 15.69 3.37 3.72
C THR A 267 15.52 2.51 2.47
N VAL A 268 14.67 1.48 2.54
CA VAL A 268 14.34 0.60 1.40
C VAL A 268 13.70 1.41 0.27
N LEU A 269 12.66 2.18 0.58
CA LEU A 269 11.94 2.99 -0.40
C LEU A 269 12.84 4.05 -1.06
N THR A 270 13.75 4.68 -0.28
CA THR A 270 14.73 5.64 -0.80
C THR A 270 15.64 5.00 -1.85
N ASN A 271 16.10 3.77 -1.60
CA ASN A 271 16.95 3.05 -2.56
C ASN A 271 16.20 2.68 -3.83
N ILE A 272 14.95 2.21 -3.70
CA ILE A 272 14.09 1.91 -4.86
C ILE A 272 13.85 3.19 -5.69
N LEU A 273 13.54 4.32 -5.06
CA LEU A 273 13.35 5.59 -5.77
C LEU A 273 14.60 6.04 -6.53
N ARG A 274 15.80 5.86 -5.97
CA ARG A 274 17.04 6.17 -6.69
C ARG A 274 17.20 5.32 -7.94
N GLN A 275 17.01 4.01 -7.84
CA GLN A 275 17.05 3.11 -8.98
C GLN A 275 16.01 3.48 -10.05
N LEU A 276 14.77 3.75 -9.64
CA LEU A 276 13.71 4.17 -10.56
C LEU A 276 14.04 5.48 -11.28
N LYS A 277 14.64 6.44 -10.57
CA LYS A 277 15.08 7.72 -11.15
C LYS A 277 16.19 7.52 -12.19
N GLU A 278 17.15 6.66 -11.90
CA GLU A 278 18.23 6.32 -12.85
C GLU A 278 17.70 5.61 -14.10
N ILE A 279 16.84 4.60 -13.93
CA ILE A 279 16.21 3.92 -15.06
C ILE A 279 15.39 4.91 -15.90
N ARG A 280 14.62 5.81 -15.25
CA ARG A 280 13.84 6.81 -15.97
C ARG A 280 14.74 7.72 -16.81
N LYS A 281 15.80 8.25 -16.22
CA LYS A 281 16.75 9.13 -16.92
C LYS A 281 17.35 8.43 -18.14
N LYS A 282 17.90 7.22 -17.95
CA LYS A 282 18.46 6.40 -19.02
C LYS A 282 17.46 6.13 -20.13
N THR A 283 16.23 5.70 -19.77
CA THR A 283 15.17 5.41 -20.73
C THR A 283 14.75 6.67 -21.49
N GLU A 284 14.70 7.82 -20.82
CA GLU A 284 14.39 9.11 -21.45
C GLU A 284 15.46 9.52 -22.48
N GLU A 285 16.74 9.37 -22.15
CA GLU A 285 17.85 9.63 -23.07
C GLU A 285 17.76 8.73 -24.32
N GLU A 286 17.49 7.43 -24.14
CA GLU A 286 17.34 6.47 -25.22
C GLU A 286 16.14 6.79 -26.13
N ILE A 287 14.97 7.12 -25.56
CA ILE A 287 13.77 7.46 -26.34
C ILE A 287 13.95 8.82 -27.05
N SER A 288 14.60 9.79 -26.41
CA SER A 288 14.87 11.10 -26.99
C SER A 288 15.81 10.98 -28.21
N SER A 289 16.74 10.01 -28.21
CA SER A 289 17.62 9.72 -29.34
C SER A 289 16.85 9.30 -30.61
N LEU A 290 15.61 8.81 -30.46
CA LEU A 290 14.74 8.42 -31.59
C LEU A 290 14.12 9.63 -32.32
N LYS A 291 14.32 10.85 -31.77
CA LYS A 291 13.76 12.10 -32.33
C LYS A 291 12.25 12.03 -32.59
N THR A 292 11.52 11.33 -31.70
CA THR A 292 10.08 11.19 -31.75
C THR A 292 9.37 12.26 -30.90
N GLN A 293 8.25 12.79 -31.42
CA GLN A 293 7.37 13.67 -30.61
C GLN A 293 6.64 12.95 -29.48
N PHE A 294 6.71 11.61 -29.42
CA PHE A 294 5.98 10.79 -28.46
C PHE A 294 6.82 10.39 -27.23
N CYS A 295 7.96 11.04 -26.99
CA CYS A 295 8.86 10.68 -25.88
C CYS A 295 8.14 10.62 -24.54
N ILE A 296 7.43 11.66 -24.13
CA ILE A 296 6.72 11.73 -22.84
C ILE A 296 5.57 10.72 -22.75
N PRO A 297 4.67 10.58 -23.74
CA PRO A 297 3.66 9.51 -23.74
C PRO A 297 4.24 8.11 -23.58
N ILE A 298 5.34 7.78 -24.27
CA ILE A 298 6.00 6.48 -24.19
C ILE A 298 6.56 6.26 -22.78
N LEU A 299 7.33 7.21 -22.25
CA LEU A 299 7.89 7.14 -20.88
C LEU A 299 6.81 6.92 -19.84
N ASN A 300 5.77 7.75 -19.86
CA ASN A 300 4.69 7.65 -18.88
C ASN A 300 3.94 6.32 -19.00
N PHE A 301 3.78 5.78 -20.21
CA PHE A 301 3.19 4.48 -20.41
C PHE A 301 4.07 3.36 -19.83
N LEU A 302 5.37 3.32 -20.17
CA LEU A 302 6.28 2.27 -19.74
C LEU A 302 6.40 2.18 -18.23
N PHE A 303 6.46 3.32 -17.52
CA PHE A 303 6.54 3.33 -16.07
C PHE A 303 5.21 3.02 -15.36
N LYS A 304 4.08 3.12 -16.07
CA LYS A 304 2.76 2.68 -15.55
C LYS A 304 2.44 1.23 -15.90
N GLN A 305 2.99 0.74 -17.01
CA GLN A 305 2.66 -0.58 -17.57
C GLN A 305 3.96 -1.39 -17.74
N ILE A 306 4.38 -2.04 -16.67
CA ILE A 306 5.62 -2.85 -16.63
C ILE A 306 5.55 -4.01 -17.62
N LYS A 307 4.36 -4.59 -17.78
CA LYS A 307 4.01 -5.65 -18.71
C LYS A 307 2.71 -5.29 -19.42
N PHE A 308 2.68 -5.43 -20.74
CA PHE A 308 1.55 -4.95 -21.55
C PHE A 308 1.46 -5.63 -22.91
N LYS A 309 0.28 -5.55 -23.53
CA LYS A 309 0.04 -5.97 -24.90
C LYS A 309 0.30 -4.83 -25.89
N THR A 310 0.62 -5.15 -27.13
CA THR A 310 0.72 -4.15 -28.23
C THR A 310 -0.55 -3.27 -28.30
N THR A 311 -1.72 -3.87 -28.09
CA THR A 311 -3.01 -3.15 -28.08
C THR A 311 -3.10 -2.12 -26.96
N ASP A 312 -2.61 -2.43 -25.77
CA ASP A 312 -2.60 -1.51 -24.61
C ASP A 312 -1.71 -0.29 -24.88
N PHE A 313 -0.56 -0.52 -25.56
CA PHE A 313 0.34 0.57 -25.95
C PHE A 313 -0.33 1.53 -26.92
N ILE A 314 -1.00 1.01 -27.96
CA ILE A 314 -1.71 1.81 -28.95
C ILE A 314 -2.84 2.62 -28.30
N GLU A 315 -3.68 1.95 -27.53
CA GLU A 315 -4.85 2.57 -26.89
C GLU A 315 -4.47 3.67 -25.88
N LYS A 316 -3.53 3.35 -24.98
CA LYS A 316 -3.20 4.24 -23.86
C LYS A 316 -2.25 5.38 -24.22
N THR A 317 -1.44 5.23 -25.30
CA THR A 317 -0.58 6.32 -25.78
C THR A 317 -1.27 7.20 -26.82
N GLY A 318 -2.34 6.70 -27.47
CA GLY A 318 -3.00 7.39 -28.60
C GLY A 318 -2.16 7.43 -29.87
N ILE A 319 -1.04 6.71 -29.94
CA ILE A 319 -0.17 6.64 -31.11
C ILE A 319 -0.78 5.67 -32.14
N ASN A 320 -0.81 6.04 -33.40
CA ASN A 320 -1.36 5.16 -34.45
C ASN A 320 -0.64 3.80 -34.51
N ALA A 321 -1.35 2.76 -34.96
CA ALA A 321 -0.90 1.38 -34.87
C ALA A 321 0.43 1.09 -35.60
N ASN A 322 0.64 1.72 -36.76
CA ASN A 322 1.88 1.48 -37.54
C ASN A 322 3.09 2.10 -36.85
N THR A 323 2.97 3.34 -36.40
CA THR A 323 4.01 4.03 -35.61
C THR A 323 4.29 3.31 -34.32
N SER A 324 3.24 2.85 -33.60
CA SER A 324 3.38 2.08 -32.34
C SER A 324 4.17 0.80 -32.53
N ARG A 325 3.87 0.01 -33.59
CA ARG A 325 4.61 -1.23 -33.86
C ARG A 325 6.07 -0.95 -34.22
N ALA A 326 6.36 0.11 -35.01
CA ALA A 326 7.73 0.51 -35.31
C ALA A 326 8.49 0.94 -34.04
N LEU A 327 7.86 1.76 -33.16
CA LEU A 327 8.46 2.20 -31.92
C LEU A 327 8.73 1.02 -30.97
N LEU A 328 7.77 0.11 -30.79
CA LEU A 328 7.93 -1.08 -29.93
C LEU A 328 9.08 -1.97 -30.42
N LYS A 329 9.22 -2.16 -31.76
CA LYS A 329 10.35 -2.89 -32.35
C LYS A 329 11.67 -2.19 -32.05
N THR A 330 11.75 -0.88 -32.24
CA THR A 330 12.96 -0.10 -31.90
C THR A 330 13.33 -0.15 -30.43
N LEU A 331 12.34 -0.08 -29.55
CA LEU A 331 12.57 -0.21 -28.08
C LEU A 331 13.05 -1.61 -27.71
N GLU A 332 12.61 -2.66 -28.41
CA GLU A 332 13.13 -4.02 -28.27
C GLU A 332 14.58 -4.11 -28.76
N GLU A 333 14.88 -3.61 -29.98
CA GLU A 333 16.24 -3.57 -30.52
C GLU A 333 17.23 -2.82 -29.61
N LYS A 334 16.76 -1.76 -28.91
CA LYS A 334 17.51 -1.03 -27.88
C LYS A 334 17.57 -1.74 -26.52
N ASN A 335 17.00 -2.95 -26.41
CA ASN A 335 16.98 -3.74 -25.18
C ASN A 335 16.27 -3.06 -23.97
N ILE A 336 15.39 -2.09 -24.25
CA ILE A 336 14.50 -1.48 -23.26
C ILE A 336 13.32 -2.42 -22.98
N LEU A 337 12.75 -2.97 -24.05
CA LEU A 337 11.67 -3.96 -23.98
C LEU A 337 12.19 -5.35 -24.28
N GLU A 338 11.50 -6.34 -23.75
CA GLU A 338 11.68 -7.75 -24.06
C GLU A 338 10.34 -8.36 -24.44
N ILE A 339 10.31 -9.12 -25.54
CA ILE A 339 9.14 -9.90 -25.93
C ILE A 339 9.04 -11.09 -24.98
N GLU A 340 7.97 -11.16 -24.23
CA GLU A 340 7.67 -12.33 -23.41
C GLU A 340 6.86 -13.37 -24.18
N GLU A 341 5.94 -12.91 -25.02
CA GLU A 341 5.12 -13.78 -25.86
C GLU A 341 4.88 -13.09 -27.22
N LYS A 342 5.31 -13.76 -28.26
CA LYS A 342 5.15 -13.21 -29.62
C LYS A 342 3.72 -13.43 -30.10
N GLY A 343 3.10 -12.36 -30.54
CA GLY A 343 1.76 -12.43 -31.12
C GLY A 343 1.71 -13.23 -32.41
N THR A 344 0.62 -13.96 -32.61
CA THR A 344 0.34 -14.75 -33.82
C THR A 344 -1.09 -14.52 -34.26
N GLY A 345 -1.30 -14.23 -35.55
CA GLY A 345 -2.64 -13.95 -36.08
C GLY A 345 -3.29 -12.76 -35.40
N GLN A 346 -4.40 -12.98 -34.66
CA GLN A 346 -5.12 -11.95 -33.95
C GLN A 346 -4.60 -11.69 -32.52
N SER A 347 -3.71 -12.56 -32.00
CA SER A 347 -3.18 -12.40 -30.65
C SER A 347 -2.11 -11.31 -30.63
N PRO A 348 -2.20 -10.31 -29.71
CA PRO A 348 -1.19 -9.26 -29.60
C PRO A 348 0.10 -9.79 -28.99
N THR A 349 1.24 -9.20 -29.34
CA THR A 349 2.52 -9.46 -28.67
C THR A 349 2.48 -8.89 -27.26
N ILE A 350 3.02 -9.65 -26.28
CA ILE A 350 3.19 -9.23 -24.91
C ILE A 350 4.65 -8.81 -24.70
N TYR A 351 4.81 -7.59 -24.25
CA TYR A 351 6.10 -6.99 -23.89
C TYR A 351 6.24 -6.81 -22.39
N ARG A 352 7.49 -6.79 -21.91
CA ARG A 352 7.85 -6.32 -20.58
C ARG A 352 8.95 -5.27 -20.65
N PHE A 353 8.88 -4.27 -19.79
CA PHE A 353 9.94 -3.29 -19.60
C PHE A 353 11.03 -3.94 -18.73
N LYS A 354 12.16 -4.30 -19.35
CA LYS A 354 13.15 -5.23 -18.79
C LYS A 354 13.74 -4.79 -17.46
N GLU A 355 14.28 -3.58 -17.35
CA GLU A 355 14.92 -3.09 -16.13
C GLU A 355 13.90 -2.91 -14.99
N LEU A 356 12.72 -2.39 -15.32
CA LEU A 356 11.66 -2.17 -14.35
C LEU A 356 11.08 -3.49 -13.82
N TYR A 357 10.95 -4.48 -14.69
CA TYR A 357 10.51 -5.83 -14.31
C TYR A 357 11.52 -6.52 -13.39
N GLN A 358 12.83 -6.24 -13.55
CA GLN A 358 13.85 -6.76 -12.63
C GLN A 358 13.69 -6.18 -11.23
N ILE A 359 13.49 -4.85 -11.11
CA ILE A 359 13.18 -4.23 -9.80
C ILE A 359 11.97 -4.91 -9.15
N VAL A 360 10.90 -5.15 -9.92
CA VAL A 360 9.69 -5.82 -9.41
C VAL A 360 10.00 -7.21 -8.84
N LYS A 361 10.86 -7.98 -9.50
CA LYS A 361 11.29 -9.28 -8.97
C LYS A 361 12.06 -9.14 -7.68
N ASP A 362 13.01 -8.22 -7.61
CA ASP A 362 13.90 -8.03 -6.47
C ASP A 362 13.13 -7.58 -5.21
N ILE A 363 12.11 -6.74 -5.39
CA ILE A 363 11.25 -6.27 -4.27
C ILE A 363 10.14 -7.25 -3.89
N SER A 364 9.96 -8.33 -4.66
CA SER A 364 8.94 -9.37 -4.41
C SER A 364 9.54 -10.62 -3.75
N ALA A 365 10.85 -10.77 -3.80
CA ALA A 365 11.59 -11.85 -3.17
C ALA A 365 11.74 -11.63 -1.67
#